data_39c3ad6b291f4aa72dbf6e8a5d8beda0
#
_entry.id   39c3ad6b291f4aa72dbf6e8a5d8beda0
#
_cell.length_a   1.000
_cell.length_b   1.000
_cell.length_c   1.000
_cell.angle_alpha   90.00
_cell.angle_beta   90.00
_cell.angle_gamma   90.00
#
_symmetry.space_group_name_H-M   'P 1'
#
loop_
_entity.id
_entity.type
_entity.pdbx_description
1 polymer ?
#
loop_
_entity_poly.entity_id
_entity_poly.type
_entity_poly.pdbx_seq_one_letter_code
_entity_poly.pdbx_strand_id
1 'polypeptide(L)'
;MKKVICFLFICVIIGACSQESSYTYTKDIAPILLKNCTPCHQPEGVAPFSLINYNQVNRKKNTILEVTQSGLMPPWPADRNYSHFLGENYLSERDKLVIKQWIKGGAPEGDYSDLPFQTYVPIKSTIGKPDTTIWFDSIYVEGNSRDHFYIATLPIELPEKKHVRAMEFLPGKNNLVHHMNGRLLNYET
;
A
#
# COMPACT_ATOMS: atom_id res chain seq x y z
N MET A 1 -59.24 24.29 -47.05
CA MET A 1 -58.43 24.92 -45.98
C MET A 1 -57.64 23.84 -45.25
N LYS A 2 -56.34 23.62 -45.55
CA LYS A 2 -55.50 22.59 -44.98
C LYS A 2 -54.74 23.17 -43.76
N LYS A 3 -54.98 22.63 -42.57
CA LYS A 3 -54.28 23.02 -41.36
C LYS A 3 -52.93 22.29 -41.33
N VAL A 4 -51.83 23.04 -41.41
CA VAL A 4 -50.47 22.58 -41.24
C VAL A 4 -50.20 22.55 -39.73
N ILE A 5 -50.07 21.37 -39.16
CA ILE A 5 -49.65 21.18 -37.77
C ILE A 5 -48.11 21.13 -37.76
N CYS A 6 -47.49 22.21 -37.25
CA CYS A 6 -46.06 22.32 -37.06
C CYS A 6 -45.68 21.57 -35.75
N PHE A 7 -45.10 20.38 -35.85
CA PHE A 7 -44.55 19.63 -34.71
C PHE A 7 -43.18 20.21 -34.33
N LEU A 8 -43.16 21.01 -33.29
CA LEU A 8 -41.91 21.51 -32.69
C LEU A 8 -41.26 20.35 -31.93
N PHE A 9 -40.23 19.76 -32.52
CA PHE A 9 -39.37 18.78 -31.83
C PHE A 9 -38.43 19.57 -30.91
N ILE A 10 -38.77 19.64 -29.62
CA ILE A 10 -37.88 20.15 -28.55
C ILE A 10 -36.87 19.03 -28.27
N CYS A 11 -35.67 19.14 -28.88
CA CYS A 11 -34.51 18.39 -28.46
C CYS A 11 -34.07 18.85 -27.05
N VAL A 12 -34.52 18.14 -26.03
CA VAL A 12 -33.94 18.26 -24.68
C VAL A 12 -32.55 17.64 -24.73
N ILE A 13 -31.53 18.47 -24.92
CA ILE A 13 -30.14 18.10 -24.71
C ILE A 13 -29.98 17.94 -23.22
N ILE A 14 -30.09 16.71 -22.71
CA ILE A 14 -29.68 16.37 -21.38
C ILE A 14 -28.16 16.43 -21.42
N GLY A 15 -27.60 17.60 -21.13
CA GLY A 15 -26.19 17.75 -20.83
C GLY A 15 -25.86 16.87 -19.60
N ALA A 16 -25.28 15.72 -19.85
CA ALA A 16 -24.64 14.96 -18.79
C ALA A 16 -23.51 15.84 -18.23
N CYS A 17 -23.83 16.59 -17.18
CA CYS A 17 -22.85 17.32 -16.39
C CYS A 17 -21.98 16.25 -15.72
N SER A 18 -20.91 15.86 -16.38
CA SER A 18 -19.84 15.13 -15.74
C SER A 18 -19.27 16.09 -14.69
N GLN A 19 -19.59 15.84 -13.43
CA GLN A 19 -19.03 16.60 -12.32
C GLN A 19 -17.53 16.34 -12.34
N GLU A 20 -16.76 17.29 -12.86
CA GLU A 20 -15.30 17.22 -12.78
C GLU A 20 -14.90 17.06 -11.31
N SER A 21 -14.03 16.11 -11.05
CA SER A 21 -13.49 15.94 -9.71
C SER A 21 -12.70 17.18 -9.34
N SER A 22 -12.96 17.74 -8.17
CA SER A 22 -12.09 18.75 -7.57
C SER A 22 -10.76 18.16 -7.06
N TYR A 23 -10.63 16.82 -7.06
CA TYR A 23 -9.44 16.09 -6.60
C TYR A 23 -8.64 15.56 -7.77
N THR A 24 -7.31 15.65 -7.65
CA THR A 24 -6.35 15.12 -8.62
C THR A 24 -5.46 14.06 -7.99
N TYR A 25 -4.87 13.19 -8.83
CA TYR A 25 -3.94 12.18 -8.33
C TYR A 25 -2.73 12.84 -7.67
N THR A 26 -2.09 13.79 -8.33
CA THR A 26 -0.84 14.40 -7.87
C THR A 26 -0.98 15.11 -6.52
N LYS A 27 -2.05 15.88 -6.36
CA LYS A 27 -2.27 16.72 -5.18
C LYS A 27 -2.93 15.97 -4.03
N ASP A 28 -3.93 15.15 -4.33
CA ASP A 28 -4.84 14.65 -3.29
C ASP A 28 -4.67 13.14 -3.04
N ILE A 29 -4.43 12.35 -4.09
CA ILE A 29 -4.41 10.90 -4.01
C ILE A 29 -3.02 10.35 -3.71
N ALA A 30 -1.98 10.88 -4.37
CA ALA A 30 -0.61 10.43 -4.16
C ALA A 30 -0.18 10.51 -2.68
N PRO A 31 -0.45 11.58 -1.91
CA PRO A 31 -0.12 11.62 -0.48
C PRO A 31 -0.81 10.52 0.33
N ILE A 32 -2.09 10.23 0.04
CA ILE A 32 -2.84 9.17 0.71
C ILE A 32 -2.23 7.81 0.42
N LEU A 33 -1.91 7.54 -0.84
CA LEU A 33 -1.34 6.27 -1.28
C LEU A 33 0.08 6.07 -0.75
N LEU A 34 0.92 7.11 -0.79
CA LEU A 34 2.28 7.07 -0.27
C LEU A 34 2.30 6.70 1.21
N LYS A 35 1.39 7.24 1.99
CA LYS A 35 1.31 6.95 3.42
C LYS A 35 0.76 5.55 3.71
N ASN A 36 -0.32 5.14 3.05
CA ASN A 36 -1.14 4.01 3.50
C ASN A 36 -1.02 2.76 2.61
N CYS A 37 -0.57 2.90 1.37
CA CYS A 37 -0.59 1.81 0.38
C CYS A 37 0.81 1.41 -0.09
N THR A 38 1.64 2.39 -0.47
CA THR A 38 2.95 2.12 -1.06
C THR A 38 3.94 1.43 -0.13
N PRO A 39 3.86 1.48 1.21
CA PRO A 39 4.71 0.64 2.05
C PRO A 39 4.66 -0.85 1.70
N CYS A 40 3.50 -1.32 1.24
CA CYS A 40 3.33 -2.69 0.76
C CYS A 40 3.28 -2.77 -0.78
N HIS A 41 2.60 -1.82 -1.43
CA HIS A 41 2.36 -1.78 -2.88
C HIS A 41 3.48 -1.03 -3.62
N GLN A 42 4.69 -1.57 -3.61
CA GLN A 42 5.89 -1.05 -4.26
C GLN A 42 6.70 -2.17 -4.91
N PRO A 43 7.67 -1.88 -5.80
CA PRO A 43 8.56 -2.90 -6.31
C PRO A 43 9.25 -3.66 -5.16
N GLU A 44 9.27 -4.98 -5.25
CA GLU A 44 9.80 -5.88 -4.21
C GLU A 44 9.07 -5.81 -2.85
N GLY A 45 7.94 -5.09 -2.79
CA GLY A 45 7.06 -5.09 -1.63
C GLY A 45 6.26 -6.40 -1.51
N VAL A 46 5.57 -6.56 -0.38
CA VAL A 46 4.78 -7.77 -0.09
C VAL A 46 3.49 -7.87 -0.92
N ALA A 47 3.00 -6.75 -1.45
CA ALA A 47 1.79 -6.74 -2.25
C ALA A 47 2.03 -7.22 -3.70
N PRO A 48 1.04 -7.85 -4.35
CA PRO A 48 1.21 -8.48 -5.66
C PRO A 48 1.38 -7.49 -6.83
N PHE A 49 1.23 -6.18 -6.58
CA PHE A 49 1.41 -5.12 -7.59
C PHE A 49 1.78 -3.79 -6.92
N SER A 50 2.38 -2.91 -7.69
CA SER A 50 2.80 -1.59 -7.22
C SER A 50 1.74 -0.51 -7.46
N LEU A 51 1.73 0.52 -6.61
CA LEU A 51 0.88 1.71 -6.69
C LEU A 51 1.69 3.00 -6.51
N ILE A 52 2.88 3.06 -7.11
CA ILE A 52 3.84 4.16 -6.93
C ILE A 52 3.71 5.29 -7.95
N ASN A 53 2.86 5.14 -8.96
CA ASN A 53 2.61 6.18 -9.97
C ASN A 53 1.17 6.17 -10.47
N TYR A 54 0.79 7.27 -11.13
CA TYR A 54 -0.57 7.46 -11.66
C TYR A 54 -1.05 6.30 -12.54
N ASN A 55 -0.24 5.85 -13.48
CA ASN A 55 -0.63 4.79 -14.41
C ASN A 55 -0.98 3.48 -13.71
N GLN A 56 -0.23 3.10 -12.68
CA GLN A 56 -0.49 1.91 -11.88
C GLN A 56 -1.78 2.05 -11.09
N VAL A 57 -2.00 3.20 -10.48
CA VAL A 57 -3.18 3.52 -9.67
C VAL A 57 -4.42 3.60 -10.54
N ASN A 58 -4.37 4.30 -11.66
CA ASN A 58 -5.50 4.45 -12.57
C ASN A 58 -5.96 3.10 -13.15
N ARG A 59 -5.03 2.19 -13.48
CA ARG A 59 -5.39 0.82 -13.90
C ARG A 59 -6.12 0.01 -12.82
N LYS A 60 -5.88 0.31 -11.55
CA LYS A 60 -6.46 -0.41 -10.41
C LYS A 60 -7.55 0.38 -9.68
N LYS A 61 -7.96 1.54 -10.18
CA LYS A 61 -8.85 2.46 -9.47
C LYS A 61 -10.16 1.85 -8.99
N ASN A 62 -10.79 0.99 -9.78
CA ASN A 62 -12.05 0.36 -9.38
C ASN A 62 -11.84 -0.64 -8.23
N THR A 63 -10.77 -1.43 -8.29
CA THR A 63 -10.37 -2.32 -7.19
C THR A 63 -10.03 -1.52 -5.94
N ILE A 64 -9.26 -0.42 -6.10
CA ILE A 64 -8.92 0.48 -4.98
C ILE A 64 -10.20 1.03 -4.34
N LEU A 65 -11.16 1.47 -5.14
CA LEU A 65 -12.45 1.95 -4.62
C LEU A 65 -13.15 0.88 -3.79
N GLU A 66 -13.30 -0.31 -4.33
CA GLU A 66 -13.99 -1.43 -3.67
C GLU A 66 -13.33 -1.79 -2.33
N VAL A 67 -12.02 -2.05 -2.35
CA VAL A 67 -11.31 -2.53 -1.16
C VAL A 67 -11.12 -1.46 -0.08
N THR A 68 -11.09 -0.18 -0.46
CA THR A 68 -11.01 0.91 0.51
C THR A 68 -12.37 1.24 1.12
N GLN A 69 -13.45 1.16 0.34
CA GLN A 69 -14.80 1.40 0.87
C GLN A 69 -15.27 0.24 1.76
N SER A 70 -14.89 -1.00 1.46
CA SER A 70 -15.19 -2.17 2.29
C SER A 70 -14.29 -2.27 3.54
N GLY A 71 -13.21 -1.48 3.62
CA GLY A 71 -12.25 -1.55 4.72
C GLY A 71 -11.28 -2.74 4.65
N LEU A 72 -11.25 -3.46 3.51
CA LEU A 72 -10.30 -4.55 3.30
C LEU A 72 -8.86 -4.03 3.17
N MET A 73 -8.69 -2.82 2.62
CA MET A 73 -7.39 -2.16 2.49
C MET A 73 -7.42 -0.74 3.07
N PRO A 74 -6.36 -0.34 3.79
CA PRO A 74 -5.22 -1.14 4.27
C PRO A 74 -5.67 -2.26 5.21
N PRO A 75 -4.96 -3.41 5.30
CA PRO A 75 -5.34 -4.51 6.18
C PRO A 75 -5.04 -4.15 7.64
N TRP A 76 -6.07 -3.77 8.38
CA TRP A 76 -5.97 -3.43 9.79
C TRP A 76 -7.13 -4.09 10.57
N PRO A 77 -6.93 -5.28 11.13
CA PRO A 77 -8.00 -6.04 11.76
C PRO A 77 -8.39 -5.59 13.17
N ALA A 78 -7.56 -4.73 13.83
CA ALA A 78 -7.85 -4.29 15.18
C ALA A 78 -9.03 -3.31 15.23
N ASP A 79 -9.91 -3.47 16.22
CA ASP A 79 -11.01 -2.56 16.46
C ASP A 79 -10.49 -1.23 17.02
N ARG A 80 -10.65 -0.17 16.25
CA ARG A 80 -10.22 1.19 16.58
C ARG A 80 -10.96 1.80 17.78
N ASN A 81 -12.13 1.30 18.10
CA ASN A 81 -12.90 1.79 19.25
C ASN A 81 -12.49 1.09 20.55
N TYR A 82 -11.75 -0.02 20.45
CA TYR A 82 -11.28 -0.76 21.61
C TYR A 82 -9.94 -0.25 22.13
N SER A 83 -8.95 -0.06 21.25
CA SER A 83 -7.63 0.43 21.63
C SER A 83 -6.87 1.01 20.43
N HIS A 84 -5.83 1.79 20.70
CA HIS A 84 -4.92 2.34 19.71
C HIS A 84 -3.55 1.67 19.79
N PHE A 85 -2.96 1.43 18.65
CA PHE A 85 -1.66 0.76 18.52
C PHE A 85 -0.65 1.64 17.79
N LEU A 86 0.62 1.47 18.15
CA LEU A 86 1.69 2.11 17.39
C LEU A 86 1.70 1.57 15.95
N GLY A 87 1.77 2.48 14.98
CA GLY A 87 1.82 2.10 13.56
C GLY A 87 0.48 1.69 12.96
N GLU A 88 -0.65 2.10 13.56
CA GLU A 88 -1.97 1.92 12.95
C GLU A 88 -1.99 2.37 11.49
N ASN A 89 -2.49 1.50 10.62
CA ASN A 89 -2.61 1.79 9.19
C ASN A 89 -4.05 1.59 8.71
N TYR A 90 -4.81 2.67 8.74
CA TYR A 90 -6.18 2.69 8.22
C TYR A 90 -6.46 4.03 7.51
N LEU A 91 -7.41 4.01 6.60
CA LEU A 91 -7.89 5.24 5.95
C LEU A 91 -8.92 5.95 6.83
N SER A 92 -8.78 7.27 6.96
CA SER A 92 -9.84 8.09 7.53
C SER A 92 -11.07 8.09 6.61
N GLU A 93 -12.24 8.39 7.15
CA GLU A 93 -13.46 8.52 6.33
C GLU A 93 -13.31 9.65 5.29
N ARG A 94 -12.52 10.68 5.60
CA ARG A 94 -12.16 11.73 4.65
C ARG A 94 -11.33 11.17 3.50
N ASP A 95 -10.29 10.38 3.76
CA ASP A 95 -9.44 9.80 2.71
C ASP A 95 -10.24 8.86 1.81
N LYS A 96 -11.11 8.05 2.39
CA LYS A 96 -12.04 7.18 1.64
C LYS A 96 -12.95 8.01 0.73
N LEU A 97 -13.48 9.12 1.24
CA LEU A 97 -14.32 10.02 0.46
C LEU A 97 -13.55 10.68 -0.69
N VAL A 98 -12.34 11.17 -0.44
CA VAL A 98 -11.45 11.77 -1.45
C VAL A 98 -11.15 10.77 -2.57
N ILE A 99 -10.74 9.55 -2.22
CA ILE A 99 -10.51 8.47 -3.20
C ILE A 99 -11.75 8.20 -4.04
N LYS A 100 -12.92 8.06 -3.38
CA LYS A 100 -14.19 7.80 -4.04
C LYS A 100 -14.58 8.92 -5.01
N GLN A 101 -14.46 10.17 -4.59
CA GLN A 101 -14.84 11.33 -5.42
C GLN A 101 -13.87 11.51 -6.58
N TRP A 102 -12.57 11.32 -6.37
CA TRP A 102 -11.58 11.34 -7.43
C TRP A 102 -11.90 10.29 -8.51
N ILE A 103 -12.16 9.04 -8.12
CA ILE A 103 -12.47 7.96 -9.07
C ILE A 103 -13.78 8.25 -9.83
N LYS A 104 -14.84 8.68 -9.12
CA LYS A 104 -16.12 9.01 -9.73
C LYS A 104 -16.04 10.22 -10.67
N GLY A 105 -15.13 11.16 -10.41
CA GLY A 105 -14.87 12.33 -11.24
C GLY A 105 -13.91 12.07 -12.42
N GLY A 106 -13.70 10.81 -12.80
CA GLY A 106 -12.88 10.44 -13.95
C GLY A 106 -11.41 10.17 -13.64
N ALA A 107 -11.01 10.28 -12.38
CA ALA A 107 -9.64 10.03 -11.92
C ALA A 107 -8.56 10.90 -12.62
N PRO A 108 -8.71 12.24 -12.64
CA PRO A 108 -7.73 13.11 -13.30
C PRO A 108 -6.35 13.01 -12.64
N GLU A 109 -5.28 13.13 -13.47
CA GLU A 109 -3.91 13.03 -13.01
C GLU A 109 -3.47 14.26 -12.19
N GLY A 110 -3.71 15.44 -12.70
CA GLY A 110 -3.26 16.71 -12.11
C GLY A 110 -1.88 17.13 -12.59
N ASP A 111 -1.34 18.20 -11.99
CA ASP A 111 -0.03 18.73 -12.35
C ASP A 111 1.08 18.01 -11.60
N TYR A 112 2.16 17.65 -12.28
CA TYR A 112 3.32 16.99 -11.67
C TYR A 112 4.05 17.86 -10.64
N SER A 113 3.93 19.18 -10.74
CA SER A 113 4.47 20.10 -9.72
C SER A 113 3.82 19.95 -8.35
N ASP A 114 2.60 19.41 -8.30
CA ASP A 114 1.86 19.14 -7.06
C ASP A 114 2.24 17.80 -6.42
N LEU A 115 3.02 16.96 -7.10
CA LEU A 115 3.46 15.68 -6.51
C LEU A 115 4.31 15.93 -5.27
N PRO A 116 3.99 15.28 -4.15
CA PRO A 116 4.86 15.33 -3.00
C PRO A 116 6.23 14.77 -3.38
N PHE A 117 7.29 15.46 -2.96
CA PHE A 117 8.66 14.97 -3.13
C PHE A 117 8.86 13.75 -2.25
N GLN A 118 8.40 12.63 -2.74
CA GLN A 118 8.62 11.35 -2.06
C GLN A 118 8.87 10.28 -3.12
N THR A 119 10.11 10.00 -3.29
CA THR A 119 10.55 8.84 -4.07
C THR A 119 10.24 7.55 -3.29
N TYR A 120 9.95 6.51 -4.02
CA TYR A 120 10.03 5.15 -3.54
C TYR A 120 11.26 4.96 -2.66
N VAL A 121 11.04 4.57 -1.42
CA VAL A 121 12.12 4.19 -0.51
C VAL A 121 12.22 2.67 -0.54
N PRO A 122 13.30 2.10 -1.09
CA PRO A 122 13.53 0.66 -1.02
C PRO A 122 13.43 0.18 0.43
N ILE A 123 12.93 -1.03 0.63
CA ILE A 123 12.89 -1.65 1.96
C ILE A 123 14.32 -1.74 2.47
N LYS A 124 14.64 -0.89 3.42
CA LYS A 124 15.94 -0.85 4.10
C LYS A 124 15.70 -1.04 5.59
N SER A 125 16.79 -1.32 6.30
CA SER A 125 16.75 -1.36 7.76
C SER A 125 16.08 -0.11 8.34
N THR A 126 15.13 -0.32 9.25
CA THR A 126 14.41 0.73 9.97
C THR A 126 15.10 1.10 11.29
N ILE A 127 16.00 0.26 11.76
CA ILE A 127 16.73 0.44 13.01
C ILE A 127 18.12 1.10 12.82
N GLY A 128 18.47 1.44 11.58
CA GLY A 128 19.71 2.11 11.22
C GLY A 128 20.85 1.15 10.85
N LYS A 129 22.10 1.64 10.96
CA LYS A 129 23.28 0.83 10.64
C LYS A 129 23.48 -0.25 11.74
N PRO A 130 23.55 -1.53 11.38
CA PRO A 130 23.76 -2.59 12.35
C PRO A 130 25.21 -2.61 12.86
N ASP A 131 25.40 -3.02 14.11
CA ASP A 131 26.72 -3.35 14.66
C ASP A 131 27.19 -4.72 14.15
N THR A 132 26.25 -5.64 13.97
CA THR A 132 26.53 -6.99 13.47
C THR A 132 25.44 -7.41 12.50
N THR A 133 25.82 -8.06 11.41
CA THR A 133 24.91 -8.67 10.43
C THR A 133 25.22 -10.15 10.31
N ILE A 134 24.19 -10.98 10.43
CA ILE A 134 24.29 -12.42 10.28
C ILE A 134 23.53 -12.80 9.04
N TRP A 135 24.17 -13.56 8.18
CA TRP A 135 23.59 -14.08 6.96
C TRP A 135 23.30 -15.56 7.14
N PHE A 136 22.20 -16.00 6.55
CA PHE A 136 21.99 -17.43 6.38
C PHE A 136 21.70 -17.75 4.91
N ASP A 137 21.87 -19.01 4.58
CA ASP A 137 21.79 -19.49 3.22
C ASP A 137 20.41 -19.30 2.60
N SER A 138 20.40 -19.18 1.29
CA SER A 138 19.16 -19.09 0.53
C SER A 138 18.35 -20.38 0.67
N ILE A 139 17.06 -20.22 0.89
CA ILE A 139 16.10 -21.32 0.91
C ILE A 139 15.35 -21.33 -0.40
N TYR A 140 15.29 -22.48 -1.05
CA TYR A 140 14.46 -22.65 -2.25
C TYR A 140 12.99 -22.79 -1.84
N VAL A 141 12.13 -21.96 -2.43
CA VAL A 141 10.68 -22.01 -2.24
C VAL A 141 10.03 -22.43 -3.54
N GLU A 142 9.28 -23.52 -3.52
CA GLU A 142 8.52 -23.98 -4.69
C GLU A 142 7.41 -23.00 -5.05
N GLY A 143 7.17 -22.78 -6.33
CA GLY A 143 6.09 -21.95 -6.85
C GLY A 143 4.73 -22.65 -6.75
N ASN A 144 4.24 -22.86 -5.53
CA ASN A 144 2.92 -23.43 -5.26
C ASN A 144 2.14 -22.55 -4.25
N SER A 145 0.88 -22.90 -3.99
CA SER A 145 0.00 -22.14 -3.07
C SER A 145 0.11 -22.61 -1.61
N ARG A 146 1.19 -23.29 -1.22
CA ARG A 146 1.36 -23.80 0.14
C ARG A 146 2.34 -22.95 0.91
N ASP A 147 2.01 -22.67 2.16
CA ASP A 147 2.95 -22.07 3.09
C ASP A 147 4.02 -23.09 3.49
N HIS A 148 5.26 -22.66 3.46
CA HIS A 148 6.42 -23.42 3.90
C HIS A 148 6.99 -22.79 5.15
N PHE A 149 7.23 -23.60 6.17
CA PHE A 149 7.80 -23.16 7.43
C PHE A 149 9.23 -23.69 7.57
N TYR A 150 10.16 -22.78 7.81
CA TYR A 150 11.56 -23.10 7.98
C TYR A 150 12.04 -22.65 9.37
N ILE A 151 12.83 -23.47 10.00
CA ILE A 151 13.51 -23.11 11.24
C ILE A 151 15.00 -23.07 10.95
N ALA A 152 15.61 -21.91 11.19
CA ALA A 152 17.05 -21.73 11.08
C ALA A 152 17.63 -21.41 12.45
N THR A 153 18.72 -22.08 12.80
CA THR A 153 19.51 -21.78 13.98
C THR A 153 20.87 -21.25 13.53
N LEU A 154 21.17 -20.02 13.93
CA LEU A 154 22.40 -19.34 13.54
C LEU A 154 23.25 -19.09 14.81
N PRO A 155 24.46 -19.60 14.86
CA PRO A 155 25.37 -19.31 15.99
C PRO A 155 25.79 -17.84 15.92
N ILE A 156 25.77 -17.19 17.05
CA ILE A 156 26.26 -15.84 17.25
C ILE A 156 27.32 -15.87 18.30
N GLU A 157 28.56 -15.67 17.88
CA GLU A 157 29.69 -15.56 18.79
C GLU A 157 30.03 -14.08 18.99
N LEU A 158 30.01 -13.67 20.26
CA LEU A 158 30.40 -12.31 20.64
C LEU A 158 31.65 -12.39 21.54
N PRO A 159 32.64 -11.54 21.31
CA PRO A 159 33.89 -11.58 22.09
C PRO A 159 33.68 -11.21 23.55
N GLU A 160 32.59 -10.56 23.86
CA GLU A 160 32.19 -10.17 25.21
C GLU A 160 30.67 -10.09 25.34
N LYS A 161 30.17 -10.08 26.55
CA LYS A 161 28.74 -9.90 26.83
C LYS A 161 28.25 -8.57 26.35
N LYS A 162 27.22 -8.59 25.50
CA LYS A 162 26.58 -7.39 24.93
C LYS A 162 25.09 -7.36 25.26
N HIS A 163 24.56 -6.16 25.35
CA HIS A 163 23.12 -5.92 25.41
C HIS A 163 22.59 -5.64 24.03
N VAL A 164 21.59 -6.41 23.59
CA VAL A 164 20.92 -6.20 22.30
C VAL A 164 19.84 -5.14 22.48
N ARG A 165 19.97 -4.03 21.76
CA ARG A 165 18.96 -2.96 21.74
C ARG A 165 17.84 -3.25 20.79
N ALA A 166 18.16 -3.77 19.61
CA ALA A 166 17.21 -4.05 18.55
C ALA A 166 17.74 -5.17 17.65
N MET A 167 16.83 -5.91 17.06
CA MET A 167 17.09 -6.95 16.08
C MET A 167 16.08 -6.82 14.95
N GLU A 168 16.53 -6.93 13.73
CA GLU A 168 15.70 -6.82 12.53
C GLU A 168 16.00 -7.99 11.59
N PHE A 169 14.97 -8.52 11.00
CA PHE A 169 15.05 -9.56 9.98
C PHE A 169 14.73 -8.95 8.63
N LEU A 170 15.66 -9.06 7.68
CA LEU A 170 15.50 -8.55 6.32
C LEU A 170 15.51 -9.74 5.35
N PRO A 171 14.36 -10.13 4.82
CA PRO A 171 14.31 -11.19 3.81
C PRO A 171 14.91 -10.72 2.49
N GLY A 172 15.61 -11.59 1.79
CA GLY A 172 16.17 -11.30 0.48
C GLY A 172 15.09 -11.07 -0.60
N LYS A 173 13.91 -11.67 -0.42
CA LYS A 173 12.73 -11.53 -1.28
C LYS A 173 11.47 -11.34 -0.43
N ASN A 174 11.06 -10.11 -0.22
CA ASN A 174 9.92 -9.77 0.64
C ASN A 174 8.59 -10.37 0.15
N ASN A 175 8.41 -10.48 -1.15
CA ASN A 175 7.19 -11.05 -1.76
C ASN A 175 7.06 -12.57 -1.61
N LEU A 176 8.08 -13.24 -1.10
CA LEU A 176 8.08 -14.67 -0.81
C LEU A 176 8.03 -14.99 0.69
N VAL A 177 8.11 -13.98 1.54
CA VAL A 177 8.14 -14.18 2.99
C VAL A 177 6.91 -13.55 3.62
N HIS A 178 6.02 -14.40 4.14
CA HIS A 178 4.80 -13.95 4.80
C HIS A 178 5.11 -13.28 6.15
N HIS A 179 5.94 -13.93 6.98
CA HIS A 179 6.46 -13.35 8.22
C HIS A 179 7.74 -14.06 8.67
N MET A 180 8.48 -13.40 9.51
CA MET A 180 9.66 -13.96 10.20
C MET A 180 9.53 -13.73 11.69
N ASN A 181 9.82 -14.75 12.46
CA ASN A 181 9.91 -14.69 13.92
C ASN A 181 11.29 -15.15 14.34
N GLY A 182 11.81 -14.58 15.41
CA GLY A 182 13.09 -14.99 15.94
C GLY A 182 13.23 -14.70 17.41
N ARG A 183 14.15 -15.41 18.05
CA ARG A 183 14.55 -15.21 19.44
C ARG A 183 16.03 -15.47 19.61
N LEU A 184 16.63 -14.81 20.55
CA LEU A 184 17.97 -15.13 21.02
C LEU A 184 17.89 -16.22 22.09
N LEU A 185 18.70 -17.24 21.93
CA LEU A 185 18.86 -18.30 22.91
C LEU A 185 20.28 -18.19 23.47
N ASN A 186 20.39 -18.19 24.79
CA ASN A 186 21.67 -18.39 25.44
C ASN A 186 21.84 -19.90 25.68
N TYR A 187 22.98 -20.43 25.37
CA TYR A 187 23.33 -21.83 25.62
C TYR A 187 24.73 -21.89 26.20
N GLU A 188 24.90 -22.77 27.14
CA GLU A 188 26.22 -23.13 27.70
C GLU A 188 26.84 -24.16 26.74
N THR A 189 28.11 -23.93 26.39
CA THR A 189 28.92 -24.86 25.58
C THR A 189 29.58 -25.90 26.45
#